data_0457c5b29f3394fbc808328ce21cd6b8
#
_entry.id   0457c5b29f3394fbc808328ce21cd6b8
#
_cell.length_a   1.000
_cell.length_b   1.000
_cell.length_c   1.000
_cell.angle_alpha   90.00
_cell.angle_beta   90.00
_cell.angle_gamma   90.00
#
_symmetry.space_group_name_H-M   'P 1'
#
loop_
_entity.id
_entity.type
_entity.pdbx_description
1 polymer ?
#
loop_
_entity_poly.entity_id
_entity_poly.type
_entity_poly.pdbx_seq_one_letter_code
_entity_poly.pdbx_strand_id
1 'polypeptide(L)'
;MHTMKRFWLLFSQSVTVLLAAWFIVATLQPGWLKEVDNAKTVALTQARIEGLSDGMPGGSFRLAAQKAAPAVVSINVQQKARSKNRRADPWFRFFEEPEDESSGAGMGSGVIVSSDGYILTNHHVIEGAEGIEVTLNDGRSAMAKVIGTDAETDLALLKIDLPKLPSIVLGQMESLQVGDAVLAIGNPFGVGQTVTSGIVSALGRKQLGINTFENFIQTD
;
A
#
# COMPACT_ATOMS: atom_id res chain seq x y z
N MET A 1 -16.22 60.00 -25.03
CA MET A 1 -16.17 59.36 -23.69
C MET A 1 -17.38 58.51 -23.37
N HIS A 2 -18.58 58.75 -23.94
CA HIS A 2 -19.79 57.95 -23.61
C HIS A 2 -19.81 56.54 -24.22
N THR A 3 -19.24 56.30 -25.37
CA THR A 3 -19.21 55.00 -26.06
C THR A 3 -18.36 53.96 -25.32
N MET A 4 -17.22 54.35 -24.77
CA MET A 4 -16.32 53.46 -24.03
C MET A 4 -16.92 52.98 -22.72
N LYS A 5 -17.70 53.82 -22.02
CA LYS A 5 -18.44 53.40 -20.80
C LYS A 5 -19.54 52.40 -21.10
N ARG A 6 -20.25 52.49 -22.24
CA ARG A 6 -21.26 51.54 -22.65
C ARG A 6 -20.65 50.19 -23.05
N PHE A 7 -19.52 50.19 -23.72
CA PHE A 7 -18.79 48.98 -24.05
C PHE A 7 -18.30 48.25 -22.77
N TRP A 8 -17.82 49.02 -21.80
CA TRP A 8 -17.36 48.42 -20.52
C TRP A 8 -18.49 47.84 -19.68
N LEU A 9 -19.65 48.52 -19.70
CA LEU A 9 -20.86 47.98 -19.02
C LEU A 9 -21.37 46.71 -19.69
N LEU A 10 -21.42 46.64 -21.01
CA LEU A 10 -21.83 45.46 -21.74
C LEU A 10 -20.87 44.29 -21.50
N PHE A 11 -19.57 44.55 -21.52
CA PHE A 11 -18.55 43.54 -21.20
C PHE A 11 -18.69 43.00 -19.76
N SER A 12 -18.84 43.87 -18.79
CA SER A 12 -19.03 43.50 -17.39
C SER A 12 -20.29 42.67 -17.20
N GLN A 13 -21.42 43.05 -17.82
CA GLN A 13 -22.66 42.28 -17.78
C GLN A 13 -22.52 40.89 -18.42
N SER A 14 -21.84 40.80 -19.56
CA SER A 14 -21.60 39.54 -20.26
C SER A 14 -20.75 38.59 -19.40
N VAL A 15 -19.69 39.08 -18.78
CA VAL A 15 -18.84 38.28 -17.87
C VAL A 15 -19.61 37.81 -16.67
N THR A 16 -20.43 38.67 -16.07
CA THR A 16 -21.26 38.27 -14.91
C THR A 16 -22.27 37.20 -15.27
N VAL A 17 -22.94 37.32 -16.42
CA VAL A 17 -23.91 36.32 -16.90
C VAL A 17 -23.22 34.97 -17.20
N LEU A 18 -22.05 35.01 -17.85
CA LEU A 18 -21.26 33.79 -18.13
C LEU A 18 -20.79 33.10 -16.86
N LEU A 19 -20.31 33.84 -15.86
CA LEU A 19 -19.93 33.29 -14.58
C LEU A 19 -21.10 32.71 -13.82
N ALA A 20 -22.25 33.38 -13.83
CA ALA A 20 -23.49 32.88 -13.21
C ALA A 20 -23.97 31.60 -13.91
N ALA A 21 -23.99 31.56 -15.24
CA ALA A 21 -24.34 30.36 -16.01
C ALA A 21 -23.36 29.21 -15.74
N TRP A 22 -22.06 29.48 -15.71
CA TRP A 22 -21.05 28.48 -15.37
C TRP A 22 -21.25 27.96 -13.94
N PHE A 23 -21.51 28.83 -12.96
CA PHE A 23 -21.78 28.44 -11.57
C PHE A 23 -23.03 27.58 -11.44
N ILE A 24 -24.09 27.91 -12.17
CA ILE A 24 -25.33 27.13 -12.20
C ILE A 24 -25.08 25.74 -12.79
N VAL A 25 -24.35 25.65 -13.90
CA VAL A 25 -23.99 24.36 -14.52
C VAL A 25 -23.08 23.55 -13.57
N ALA A 26 -22.10 24.18 -12.95
CA ALA A 26 -21.18 23.54 -12.02
C ALA A 26 -21.87 22.98 -10.76
N THR A 27 -22.94 23.67 -10.29
CA THR A 27 -23.66 23.26 -9.08
C THR A 27 -24.83 22.31 -9.36
N LEU A 28 -25.55 22.48 -10.46
CA LEU A 28 -26.72 21.65 -10.77
C LEU A 28 -26.40 20.40 -11.59
N GLN A 29 -25.30 20.42 -12.35
CA GLN A 29 -24.83 19.27 -13.13
C GLN A 29 -23.33 19.04 -12.98
N PRO A 30 -22.84 18.66 -11.78
CA PRO A 30 -21.43 18.40 -11.54
C PRO A 30 -20.87 17.25 -12.40
N GLY A 31 -21.72 16.40 -12.96
CA GLY A 31 -21.32 15.31 -13.85
C GLY A 31 -20.78 15.74 -15.22
N TRP A 32 -21.07 16.96 -15.68
CA TRP A 32 -20.57 17.47 -16.96
C TRP A 32 -19.15 18.05 -16.88
N LEU A 33 -18.71 18.41 -15.69
CA LEU A 33 -17.39 18.99 -15.43
C LEU A 33 -16.40 17.98 -14.83
N LYS A 34 -16.88 16.82 -14.45
CA LYS A 34 -16.03 15.68 -14.09
C LYS A 34 -15.82 14.84 -15.34
N GLU A 35 -14.70 15.00 -16.03
CA GLU A 35 -14.04 13.84 -16.57
C GLU A 35 -13.87 12.88 -15.40
N VAL A 36 -14.74 11.88 -15.38
CA VAL A 36 -14.55 10.75 -14.46
C VAL A 36 -13.29 10.07 -14.97
N ASP A 37 -12.14 10.47 -14.40
CA ASP A 37 -11.05 9.52 -14.29
C ASP A 37 -11.71 8.24 -13.81
N ASN A 38 -11.75 7.23 -14.68
CA ASN A 38 -12.11 5.89 -14.32
C ASN A 38 -11.03 5.38 -13.36
N ALA A 39 -11.08 5.86 -12.13
CA ALA A 39 -10.37 5.27 -11.02
C ALA A 39 -10.84 3.82 -11.00
N LYS A 40 -10.01 2.93 -11.56
CA LYS A 40 -10.26 1.50 -11.52
C LYS A 40 -10.43 1.15 -10.06
N THR A 41 -11.65 0.89 -9.64
CA THR A 41 -11.95 0.41 -8.30
C THR A 41 -11.24 -0.93 -8.13
N VAL A 42 -10.28 -0.97 -7.20
CA VAL A 42 -9.60 -2.21 -6.85
C VAL A 42 -10.58 -3.03 -6.03
N ALA A 43 -10.98 -4.19 -6.55
CA ALA A 43 -11.80 -5.13 -5.81
C ALA A 43 -10.96 -5.79 -4.72
N LEU A 44 -11.16 -5.40 -3.46
CA LEU A 44 -10.59 -6.08 -2.30
C LEU A 44 -11.56 -7.16 -1.83
N THR A 45 -11.05 -8.37 -1.63
CA THR A 45 -11.83 -9.46 -1.05
C THR A 45 -11.73 -9.38 0.46
N GLN A 46 -12.88 -9.12 1.12
CA GLN A 46 -12.97 -9.11 2.58
C GLN A 46 -13.67 -10.39 3.06
N ALA A 47 -13.06 -11.08 4.04
CA ALA A 47 -13.68 -12.25 4.65
C ALA A 47 -14.81 -11.80 5.59
N ARG A 48 -15.98 -12.36 5.42
CA ARG A 48 -17.01 -12.37 6.46
C ARG A 48 -16.70 -13.52 7.41
N ILE A 49 -16.31 -13.21 8.63
CA ILE A 49 -16.03 -14.24 9.64
C ILE A 49 -17.39 -14.75 10.14
N GLU A 50 -17.93 -15.76 9.47
CA GLU A 50 -18.99 -16.60 10.03
C GLU A 50 -18.31 -17.86 10.59
N GLY A 51 -18.21 -17.93 11.93
CA GLY A 51 -18.00 -19.19 12.63
C GLY A 51 -16.61 -19.82 12.62
N LEU A 52 -15.52 -19.06 12.81
CA LEU A 52 -14.21 -19.64 13.15
C LEU A 52 -14.06 -19.91 14.65
N SER A 53 -15.12 -20.38 15.30
CA SER A 53 -15.06 -20.86 16.68
C SER A 53 -14.69 -22.34 16.80
N ASP A 54 -14.53 -23.05 15.70
CA ASP A 54 -14.02 -24.42 15.75
C ASP A 54 -12.49 -24.35 15.82
N GLY A 55 -11.99 -24.66 17.02
CA GLY A 55 -10.59 -24.70 17.35
C GLY A 55 -9.77 -25.40 16.26
N MET A 56 -8.55 -24.91 16.02
CA MET A 56 -7.62 -25.47 15.04
C MET A 56 -7.67 -27.01 15.04
N PRO A 57 -8.10 -27.66 13.96
CA PRO A 57 -7.98 -29.12 13.89
C PRO A 57 -6.50 -29.48 13.94
N GLY A 58 -6.04 -30.01 15.08
CA GLY A 58 -4.71 -30.57 15.21
C GLY A 58 -3.57 -29.63 15.59
N GLY A 59 -3.82 -28.37 16.05
CA GLY A 59 -2.78 -27.45 16.58
C GLY A 59 -1.75 -26.96 15.55
N SER A 60 -2.00 -27.08 14.24
CA SER A 60 -1.06 -26.68 13.19
C SER A 60 -1.55 -25.47 12.41
N PHE A 61 -0.67 -24.49 12.24
CA PHE A 61 -0.91 -23.31 11.40
C PHE A 61 -0.76 -23.55 9.89
N ARG A 62 -0.51 -24.81 9.48
CA ARG A 62 -0.23 -25.16 8.08
C ARG A 62 -1.28 -24.65 7.11
N LEU A 63 -2.56 -24.84 7.41
CA LEU A 63 -3.64 -24.44 6.50
C LEU A 63 -3.70 -22.91 6.32
N ALA A 64 -3.52 -22.17 7.41
CA ALA A 64 -3.47 -20.71 7.35
C ALA A 64 -2.27 -20.22 6.52
N ALA A 65 -1.09 -20.79 6.79
CA ALA A 65 0.12 -20.47 6.04
C ALA A 65 -0.03 -20.84 4.55
N GLN A 66 -0.52 -22.03 4.20
CA GLN A 66 -0.75 -22.43 2.81
C GLN A 66 -1.73 -21.51 2.07
N LYS A 67 -2.70 -20.94 2.77
CA LYS A 67 -3.69 -20.03 2.19
C LYS A 67 -3.14 -18.63 1.96
N ALA A 68 -2.33 -18.12 2.88
CA ALA A 68 -1.82 -16.75 2.84
C ALA A 68 -0.49 -16.61 2.08
N ALA A 69 0.41 -17.59 2.23
CA ALA A 69 1.76 -17.53 1.65
C ALA A 69 1.81 -17.25 0.13
N PRO A 70 0.94 -17.80 -0.72
CA PRO A 70 1.00 -17.50 -2.15
C PRO A 70 0.83 -16.01 -2.50
N ALA A 71 0.11 -15.24 -1.67
CA ALA A 71 -0.10 -13.82 -1.88
C ALA A 71 1.06 -12.94 -1.35
N VAL A 72 2.01 -13.51 -0.60
CA VAL A 72 3.19 -12.78 -0.10
C VAL A 72 4.31 -12.85 -1.14
N VAL A 73 4.89 -11.70 -1.45
CA VAL A 73 5.91 -11.53 -2.49
C VAL A 73 7.19 -10.94 -1.90
N SER A 74 8.33 -11.21 -2.57
CA SER A 74 9.58 -10.50 -2.35
C SER A 74 9.61 -9.23 -3.19
N ILE A 75 10.13 -8.16 -2.63
CA ILE A 75 10.35 -6.88 -3.32
C ILE A 75 11.84 -6.60 -3.33
N ASN A 76 12.42 -6.54 -4.52
CA ASN A 76 13.80 -6.19 -4.74
C ASN A 76 13.87 -4.78 -5.33
N VAL A 77 14.61 -3.90 -4.68
CA VAL A 77 14.72 -2.49 -5.04
C VAL A 77 16.13 -2.19 -5.53
N GLN A 78 16.23 -1.66 -6.74
CA GLN A 78 17.47 -1.11 -7.25
C GLN A 78 17.58 0.33 -6.81
N GLN A 79 18.59 0.65 -6.01
CA GLN A 79 18.88 2.02 -5.59
C GLN A 79 20.12 2.54 -6.33
N LYS A 80 20.09 3.85 -6.65
CA LYS A 80 21.30 4.53 -7.13
C LYS A 80 22.35 4.51 -6.04
N ALA A 81 23.58 4.13 -6.35
CA ALA A 81 24.71 4.21 -5.44
C ALA A 81 24.77 5.63 -4.83
N ARG A 82 24.26 5.81 -3.65
CA ARG A 82 24.16 7.11 -2.97
C ARG A 82 25.33 7.29 -2.04
N SER A 83 25.99 8.42 -2.20
CA SER A 83 26.99 9.00 -1.30
C SER A 83 26.64 8.84 0.20
N LYS A 84 27.65 8.51 0.99
CA LYS A 84 27.74 8.12 2.42
C LYS A 84 27.09 9.05 3.48
N ASN A 85 25.84 9.52 3.32
CA ASN A 85 25.26 10.43 4.34
C ASN A 85 23.83 10.04 4.79
N ARG A 86 23.53 8.74 4.94
CA ARG A 86 22.32 8.33 5.67
C ARG A 86 22.66 8.08 7.14
N ARG A 87 22.06 8.88 8.01
CA ARG A 87 21.87 8.49 9.41
C ARG A 87 21.01 7.24 9.39
N ALA A 88 21.64 6.10 9.68
CA ALA A 88 20.98 4.80 9.65
C ALA A 88 19.78 4.81 10.61
N ASP A 89 18.62 4.54 10.10
CA ASP A 89 17.45 4.20 10.88
C ASP A 89 17.81 2.98 11.77
N PRO A 90 17.55 3.00 13.09
CA PRO A 90 17.92 1.91 14.00
C PRO A 90 17.40 0.54 13.59
N TRP A 91 16.30 0.52 12.83
CA TRP A 91 15.67 -0.71 12.34
C TRP A 91 16.52 -1.42 11.27
N PHE A 92 17.20 -0.71 10.38
CA PHE A 92 18.08 -1.30 9.36
C PHE A 92 19.35 -1.95 9.94
N ARG A 93 19.82 -1.53 11.14
CA ARG A 93 21.02 -2.10 11.79
C ARG A 93 20.89 -3.59 12.15
N PHE A 94 19.69 -4.12 12.25
CA PHE A 94 19.48 -5.54 12.53
C PHE A 94 19.61 -6.43 11.29
N PHE A 95 19.67 -5.83 10.10
CA PHE A 95 19.69 -6.54 8.81
C PHE A 95 20.92 -6.20 7.95
N GLU A 96 21.81 -5.32 8.42
CA GLU A 96 23.06 -5.04 7.72
C GLU A 96 24.10 -6.11 8.06
N GLU A 97 24.44 -6.95 7.08
CA GLU A 97 25.73 -7.66 7.07
C GLU A 97 26.87 -6.69 6.77
N PRO A 98 28.13 -6.98 7.23
CA PRO A 98 29.26 -6.08 7.04
C PRO A 98 29.56 -5.86 5.55
N GLU A 99 29.68 -4.60 5.22
CA GLU A 99 29.99 -3.96 3.95
C GLU A 99 30.76 -4.82 2.92
N ASP A 100 30.05 -5.39 1.97
CA ASP A 100 30.58 -5.55 0.61
C ASP A 100 30.05 -4.40 -0.25
N GLU A 101 30.97 -3.63 -0.84
CA GLU A 101 30.72 -2.38 -1.59
C GLU A 101 29.99 -2.58 -2.94
N SER A 102 29.18 -3.60 -3.10
CA SER A 102 28.51 -3.91 -4.36
C SER A 102 27.00 -4.04 -4.19
N SER A 103 26.34 -3.02 -4.64
CA SER A 103 24.90 -2.85 -4.91
C SER A 103 24.05 -2.36 -3.72
N GLY A 104 23.56 -1.13 -3.82
CA GLY A 104 22.47 -0.59 -3.01
C GLY A 104 21.14 -1.25 -3.38
N ALA A 105 21.01 -2.56 -3.13
CA ALA A 105 19.79 -3.30 -3.31
C ALA A 105 19.04 -3.34 -1.97
N GLY A 106 17.90 -2.66 -1.89
CA GLY A 106 16.96 -2.83 -0.80
C GLY A 106 16.10 -4.07 -1.05
N MET A 107 15.78 -4.81 0.01
CA MET A 107 14.88 -5.97 -0.05
C MET A 107 13.77 -5.84 0.98
N GLY A 108 12.57 -6.30 0.62
CA GLY A 108 11.42 -6.28 1.51
C GLY A 108 10.36 -7.29 1.08
N SER A 109 9.25 -7.24 1.77
CA SER A 109 8.09 -8.07 1.45
C SER A 109 6.89 -7.22 1.10
N GLY A 110 5.97 -7.78 0.31
CA GLY A 110 4.68 -7.18 0.00
C GLY A 110 3.58 -8.22 -0.04
N VAL A 111 2.35 -7.75 -0.11
CA VAL A 111 1.16 -8.60 -0.15
C VAL A 111 0.29 -8.22 -1.35
N ILE A 112 -0.04 -9.19 -2.20
CA ILE A 112 -0.98 -9.02 -3.31
C ILE A 112 -2.39 -8.90 -2.73
N VAL A 113 -3.03 -7.75 -2.88
CA VAL A 113 -4.35 -7.45 -2.34
C VAL A 113 -5.47 -7.57 -3.36
N SER A 114 -5.14 -7.66 -4.64
CA SER A 114 -6.10 -7.85 -5.72
C SER A 114 -5.55 -8.75 -6.81
N SER A 115 -6.39 -9.58 -7.40
CA SER A 115 -6.05 -10.41 -8.58
C SER A 115 -5.64 -9.59 -9.81
N ASP A 116 -5.94 -8.30 -9.81
CA ASP A 116 -5.48 -7.36 -10.83
C ASP A 116 -3.99 -7.00 -10.68
N GLY A 117 -3.32 -7.42 -9.59
CA GLY A 117 -1.89 -7.22 -9.38
C GLY A 117 -1.53 -6.00 -8.55
N TYR A 118 -2.43 -5.52 -7.71
CA TYR A 118 -2.11 -4.51 -6.70
C TYR A 118 -1.45 -5.16 -5.49
N ILE A 119 -0.37 -4.54 -5.02
CA ILE A 119 0.48 -5.02 -3.93
C ILE A 119 0.62 -3.91 -2.91
N LEU A 120 0.38 -4.23 -1.63
CA LEU A 120 0.72 -3.36 -0.50
C LEU A 120 2.09 -3.74 0.04
N THR A 121 2.89 -2.71 0.32
CA THR A 121 4.18 -2.80 1.01
C THR A 121 4.39 -1.54 1.85
N ASN A 122 5.53 -1.45 2.54
CA ASN A 122 5.89 -0.26 3.28
C ASN A 122 6.56 0.78 2.37
N HIS A 123 6.33 2.07 2.66
CA HIS A 123 6.94 3.17 1.93
C HIS A 123 8.47 3.12 2.03
N HIS A 124 9.02 2.88 3.23
CA HIS A 124 10.47 2.82 3.43
C HIS A 124 11.17 1.74 2.60
N VAL A 125 10.47 0.64 2.23
CA VAL A 125 11.01 -0.43 1.36
C VAL A 125 11.35 0.09 -0.02
N ILE A 126 10.52 1.00 -0.56
CA ILE A 126 10.64 1.49 -1.95
C ILE A 126 11.19 2.92 -2.05
N GLU A 127 11.50 3.55 -0.93
CA GLU A 127 12.00 4.91 -0.90
C GLU A 127 13.33 5.04 -1.65
N GLY A 128 13.38 5.94 -2.63
CA GLY A 128 14.56 6.16 -3.48
C GLY A 128 14.84 5.07 -4.50
N ALA A 129 13.86 4.19 -4.78
CA ALA A 129 13.97 3.16 -5.80
C ALA A 129 14.04 3.75 -7.21
N GLU A 130 14.98 3.28 -8.02
CA GLU A 130 15.02 3.50 -9.48
C GLU A 130 14.25 2.41 -10.24
N GLY A 131 14.25 1.19 -9.70
CA GLY A 131 13.52 0.04 -10.21
C GLY A 131 13.04 -0.83 -9.08
N ILE A 132 11.84 -1.38 -9.23
CA ILE A 132 11.23 -2.27 -8.25
C ILE A 132 10.86 -3.56 -8.98
N GLU A 133 11.50 -4.66 -8.61
CA GLU A 133 11.18 -5.98 -9.09
C GLU A 133 10.43 -6.75 -8.01
N VAL A 134 9.31 -7.35 -8.39
CA VAL A 134 8.51 -8.18 -7.51
C VAL A 134 8.66 -9.62 -7.93
N THR A 135 9.01 -10.50 -6.99
CA THR A 135 9.10 -11.96 -7.20
C THR A 135 8.03 -12.66 -6.37
N LEU A 136 7.21 -13.46 -7.06
CA LEU A 136 6.14 -14.24 -6.48
C LEU A 136 6.69 -15.53 -5.85
N ASN A 137 5.89 -16.15 -4.98
CA ASN A 137 6.23 -17.43 -4.35
C ASN A 137 6.43 -18.59 -5.35
N ASP A 138 5.81 -18.51 -6.53
CA ASP A 138 5.97 -19.51 -7.61
C ASP A 138 7.19 -19.23 -8.54
N GLY A 139 8.01 -18.23 -8.22
CA GLY A 139 9.22 -17.87 -8.95
C GLY A 139 8.99 -16.92 -10.13
N ARG A 140 7.75 -16.53 -10.46
CA ARG A 140 7.50 -15.49 -11.46
C ARG A 140 7.94 -14.13 -10.95
N SER A 141 8.55 -13.33 -11.81
CA SER A 141 8.96 -11.96 -11.50
C SER A 141 8.36 -10.96 -12.48
N ALA A 142 8.16 -9.74 -12.03
CA ALA A 142 7.75 -8.61 -12.86
C ALA A 142 8.25 -7.29 -12.29
N MET A 143 8.48 -6.32 -13.17
CA MET A 143 8.71 -4.93 -12.76
C MET A 143 7.42 -4.32 -12.26
N ALA A 144 7.48 -3.70 -11.10
CA ALA A 144 6.34 -3.02 -10.48
C ALA A 144 6.34 -1.52 -10.80
N LYS A 145 5.14 -0.95 -10.90
CA LYS A 145 4.91 0.49 -10.98
C LYS A 145 4.39 0.97 -9.64
N VAL A 146 4.93 2.07 -9.14
CA VAL A 146 4.38 2.75 -7.96
C VAL A 146 3.09 3.45 -8.37
N ILE A 147 1.99 3.12 -7.71
CA ILE A 147 0.67 3.73 -7.91
C ILE A 147 0.47 4.89 -6.94
N GLY A 148 0.92 4.73 -5.71
CA GLY A 148 0.86 5.76 -4.68
C GLY A 148 1.68 5.38 -3.46
N THR A 149 2.06 6.40 -2.70
CA THR A 149 2.82 6.26 -1.45
C THR A 149 2.27 7.21 -0.41
N ASP A 150 2.33 6.79 0.83
CA ASP A 150 2.02 7.60 2.00
C ASP A 150 3.12 7.39 3.04
N ALA A 151 4.00 8.39 3.16
CA ALA A 151 5.11 8.35 4.11
C ALA A 151 4.65 8.50 5.57
N GLU A 152 3.48 9.12 5.80
CA GLU A 152 2.97 9.36 7.15
C GLU A 152 2.39 8.08 7.79
N THR A 153 1.89 7.15 6.97
CA THR A 153 1.42 5.82 7.39
C THR A 153 2.43 4.73 7.08
N ASP A 154 3.53 5.04 6.40
CA ASP A 154 4.52 4.09 5.88
C ASP A 154 3.91 3.05 4.94
N LEU A 155 2.99 3.45 4.07
CA LEU A 155 2.36 2.57 3.09
C LEU A 155 2.75 2.92 1.66
N ALA A 156 2.84 1.91 0.81
CA ALA A 156 3.00 2.04 -0.62
C ALA A 156 2.13 1.03 -1.36
N LEU A 157 1.53 1.48 -2.46
CA LEU A 157 0.76 0.67 -3.38
C LEU A 157 1.52 0.51 -4.69
N LEU A 158 1.80 -0.73 -5.04
CA LEU A 158 2.47 -1.12 -6.27
C LEU A 158 1.50 -1.83 -7.21
N LYS A 159 1.88 -1.91 -8.49
CA LYS A 159 1.12 -2.63 -9.53
C LYS A 159 2.08 -3.45 -10.38
N ILE A 160 1.78 -4.73 -10.51
CA ILE A 160 2.42 -5.63 -11.49
C ILE A 160 1.40 -6.09 -12.53
N ASP A 161 1.91 -6.53 -13.67
CA ASP A 161 1.10 -7.05 -14.77
C ASP A 161 1.49 -8.51 -15.04
N LEU A 162 0.87 -9.42 -14.30
CA LEU A 162 1.01 -10.87 -14.46
C LEU A 162 -0.37 -11.53 -14.40
N PRO A 163 -0.58 -12.61 -15.15
CA PRO A 163 -1.84 -13.34 -15.12
C PRO A 163 -1.96 -14.24 -13.89
N LYS A 164 -3.19 -14.54 -13.49
CA LYS A 164 -3.53 -15.52 -12.42
C LYS A 164 -2.79 -15.25 -11.12
N LEU A 165 -2.93 -14.03 -10.62
CA LEU A 165 -2.31 -13.63 -9.36
C LEU A 165 -3.16 -14.10 -8.17
N PRO A 166 -2.54 -14.73 -7.15
CA PRO A 166 -3.19 -14.98 -5.88
C PRO A 166 -3.40 -13.64 -5.15
N SER A 167 -4.50 -13.48 -4.46
CA SER A 167 -4.76 -12.31 -3.62
C SER A 167 -5.10 -12.73 -2.21
N ILE A 168 -4.65 -11.93 -1.23
CA ILE A 168 -5.00 -12.13 0.17
C ILE A 168 -6.46 -11.76 0.41
N VAL A 169 -7.06 -12.39 1.40
CA VAL A 169 -8.37 -12.00 1.91
C VAL A 169 -8.16 -11.14 3.15
N LEU A 170 -8.67 -9.90 3.14
CA LEU A 170 -8.54 -8.99 4.26
C LEU A 170 -9.50 -9.37 5.39
N GLY A 171 -9.00 -9.38 6.62
CA GLY A 171 -9.79 -9.60 7.84
C GLY A 171 -10.53 -8.36 8.31
N GLN A 172 -11.28 -8.52 9.39
CA GLN A 172 -11.98 -7.44 10.08
C GLN A 172 -11.30 -7.17 11.42
N MET A 173 -10.87 -5.92 11.63
CA MET A 173 -10.18 -5.52 12.86
C MET A 173 -11.06 -5.66 14.12
N GLU A 174 -12.37 -5.48 13.96
CA GLU A 174 -13.34 -5.51 15.04
C GLU A 174 -13.47 -6.88 15.71
N SER A 175 -13.09 -7.93 14.99
CA SER A 175 -13.13 -9.29 15.51
C SER A 175 -11.84 -9.71 16.21
N LEU A 176 -10.76 -8.93 16.08
CA LEU A 176 -9.45 -9.29 16.60
C LEU A 176 -9.37 -8.99 18.10
N GLN A 177 -8.84 -9.94 18.88
CA GLN A 177 -8.70 -9.82 20.32
C GLN A 177 -7.25 -10.12 20.77
N VAL A 178 -6.87 -9.55 21.92
CA VAL A 178 -5.60 -9.88 22.58
C VAL A 178 -5.61 -11.36 22.97
N GLY A 179 -4.55 -12.06 22.60
CA GLY A 179 -4.43 -13.50 22.79
C GLY A 179 -4.76 -14.32 21.53
N ASP A 180 -5.34 -13.72 20.49
CA ASP A 180 -5.55 -14.41 19.22
C ASP A 180 -4.23 -14.84 18.59
N ALA A 181 -4.18 -16.04 18.07
CA ALA A 181 -3.02 -16.56 17.37
C ALA A 181 -2.87 -15.89 16.00
N VAL A 182 -1.66 -15.46 15.68
CA VAL A 182 -1.31 -14.81 14.42
C VAL A 182 -0.09 -15.43 13.77
N LEU A 183 0.03 -15.24 12.46
CA LEU A 183 1.21 -15.61 11.67
C LEU A 183 1.82 -14.35 11.06
N ALA A 184 3.14 -14.22 11.14
CA ALA A 184 3.89 -13.32 10.31
C ALA A 184 4.50 -14.12 9.14
N ILE A 185 4.24 -13.67 7.91
CA ILE A 185 4.72 -14.28 6.68
C ILE A 185 5.49 -13.23 5.90
N GLY A 186 6.77 -13.48 5.64
CA GLY A 186 7.63 -12.60 4.87
C GLY A 186 8.47 -13.37 3.86
N ASN A 187 9.06 -12.63 2.92
CA ASN A 187 10.04 -13.13 1.95
C ASN A 187 11.09 -12.05 1.68
N PRO A 188 11.76 -11.54 2.73
CA PRO A 188 12.59 -10.33 2.60
C PRO A 188 13.88 -10.54 1.79
N PHE A 189 14.35 -11.78 1.63
CA PHE A 189 15.62 -12.07 0.96
C PHE A 189 15.44 -12.83 -0.36
N GLY A 190 14.22 -13.13 -0.78
CA GLY A 190 13.97 -13.93 -1.99
C GLY A 190 14.49 -15.37 -1.91
N VAL A 191 15.04 -15.79 -0.76
CA VAL A 191 15.58 -17.14 -0.55
C VAL A 191 14.52 -18.15 -0.09
N GLY A 192 13.28 -17.71 -0.02
CA GLY A 192 12.13 -18.49 0.42
C GLY A 192 11.31 -17.76 1.47
N GLN A 193 10.04 -18.14 1.57
CA GLN A 193 9.13 -17.56 2.55
C GLN A 193 9.46 -18.07 3.94
N THR A 194 9.43 -17.16 4.91
CA THR A 194 9.52 -17.49 6.34
C THR A 194 8.17 -17.26 6.99
N VAL A 195 7.74 -18.19 7.81
CA VAL A 195 6.51 -18.12 8.58
C VAL A 195 6.84 -18.26 10.05
N THR A 196 6.47 -17.26 10.84
CA THR A 196 6.56 -17.31 12.31
C THR A 196 5.17 -17.18 12.90
N SER A 197 4.98 -17.64 14.14
CA SER A 197 3.70 -17.57 14.84
C SER A 197 3.87 -16.88 16.17
N GLY A 198 2.87 -16.14 16.56
CA GLY A 198 2.78 -15.46 17.85
C GLY A 198 1.33 -15.20 18.22
N ILE A 199 1.12 -14.25 19.11
CA ILE A 199 -0.21 -13.81 19.51
C ILE A 199 -0.36 -12.29 19.35
N VAL A 200 -1.59 -11.82 19.27
CA VAL A 200 -1.90 -10.41 19.46
C VAL A 200 -1.61 -10.04 20.91
N SER A 201 -0.56 -9.25 21.15
CA SER A 201 -0.16 -8.81 22.49
C SER A 201 -0.89 -7.56 22.93
N ALA A 202 -1.25 -6.68 21.99
CA ALA A 202 -2.05 -5.47 22.24
C ALA A 202 -2.66 -4.94 20.94
N LEU A 203 -3.73 -4.15 21.09
CA LEU A 203 -4.40 -3.43 20.02
C LEU A 203 -4.32 -1.93 20.25
N GLY A 204 -4.41 -1.15 19.18
CA GLY A 204 -4.52 0.30 19.22
C GLY A 204 -3.30 1.01 19.80
N ARG A 205 -2.10 0.47 19.61
CA ARG A 205 -0.86 1.12 20.06
C ARG A 205 -0.63 2.41 19.30
N LYS A 206 -0.46 3.51 20.08
CA LYS A 206 -0.26 4.88 19.60
C LYS A 206 0.89 5.52 20.36
N GLN A 207 1.41 6.65 19.82
CA GLN A 207 2.45 7.45 20.46
C GLN A 207 3.80 6.71 20.66
N LEU A 208 4.10 5.81 19.71
CA LEU A 208 5.38 5.09 19.69
C LEU A 208 6.48 5.93 19.02
N GLY A 209 6.09 6.96 18.22
CA GLY A 209 7.01 7.81 17.47
C GLY A 209 7.63 7.11 16.26
N ILE A 210 6.96 6.09 15.74
CA ILE A 210 7.37 5.33 14.56
C ILE A 210 6.87 6.04 13.30
N ASN A 211 5.56 6.33 13.26
CA ASN A 211 4.90 7.01 12.15
C ASN A 211 4.06 8.20 12.65
N THR A 212 3.66 9.09 11.73
CA THR A 212 2.76 10.20 12.05
C THR A 212 1.38 9.70 12.47
N PHE A 213 0.86 8.69 11.78
CA PHE A 213 -0.41 8.04 12.10
C PHE A 213 -0.16 6.64 12.63
N GLU A 214 -0.49 6.41 13.89
CA GLU A 214 -0.26 5.15 14.58
C GLU A 214 -1.56 4.57 15.12
N ASN A 215 -1.80 3.31 14.81
CA ASN A 215 -2.85 2.46 15.38
C ASN A 215 -2.44 0.99 15.19
N PHE A 216 -1.30 0.62 15.78
CA PHE A 216 -0.67 -0.66 15.52
C PHE A 216 -1.30 -1.81 16.30
N ILE A 217 -1.28 -3.00 15.68
CA ILE A 217 -1.45 -4.28 16.33
C ILE A 217 -0.07 -4.71 16.79
N GLN A 218 0.12 -4.92 18.09
CA GLN A 218 1.37 -5.44 18.62
C GLN A 218 1.30 -6.96 18.68
N THR A 219 2.35 -7.61 18.18
CA THR A 219 2.56 -9.07 18.28
C THR A 219 3.92 -9.34 18.94
N ASP A 220 4.15 -10.56 19.35
CA ASP A 220 5.44 -11.07 19.88
C ASP A 220 6.28 -11.73 18.79
#